data_1effe72a2d42b2ae2142d6bf857eaefb
#
_entry.id   1effe72a2d42b2ae2142d6bf857eaefb
#
_cell.length_a   1.000
_cell.length_b   1.000
_cell.length_c   1.000
_cell.angle_alpha   90.00
_cell.angle_beta   90.00
_cell.angle_gamma   90.00
#
_symmetry.space_group_name_H-M   'P 1'
#
loop_
_entity.id
_entity.type
_entity.pdbx_description
1 polymer ?
#
loop_
_entity_poly.entity_id
_entity_poly.type
_entity_poly.pdbx_seq_one_letter_code
_entity_poly.pdbx_strand_id
1 'polypeptide(L)'
;MTGCELHILRAGACYHPAGMARSGAGLCPAEFPALVGLILHPTEGAILFDTGYDPAFFTATHPMPERLYRWVTPVKLKHGEAVSAQLGRFGLKPEDVRAVVVSHFHGDHVAGLHAFPRARIFCSRFGAA
;
A
#
# COMPACT_ATOMS: atom_id res chain seq x y z
N MET A 1 2.71 20.84 17.46
CA MET A 1 3.52 20.26 16.38
C MET A 1 3.92 21.36 15.42
N THR A 2 5.21 21.55 15.25
CA THR A 2 5.77 22.63 14.37
C THR A 2 6.31 22.10 13.04
N GLY A 3 6.34 20.79 12.84
CA GLY A 3 6.82 20.15 11.61
C GLY A 3 5.97 18.95 11.24
N CYS A 4 6.28 18.34 10.07
CA CYS A 4 5.67 17.10 9.67
C CYS A 4 6.30 15.92 10.40
N GLU A 5 5.49 14.95 10.78
CA GLU A 5 5.96 13.64 11.24
C GLU A 5 5.77 12.62 10.12
N LEU A 6 6.78 11.78 9.90
CA LEU A 6 6.72 10.68 8.95
C LEU A 6 6.81 9.35 9.69
N HIS A 7 5.82 8.49 9.46
CA HIS A 7 5.81 7.12 9.95
C HIS A 7 5.81 6.16 8.76
N ILE A 8 6.65 5.16 8.79
CA ILE A 8 6.67 4.11 7.76
C ILE A 8 5.89 2.92 8.29
N LEU A 9 4.84 2.55 7.56
CA LEU A 9 3.96 1.43 7.87
C LEU A 9 4.22 0.30 6.88
N ARG A 10 4.13 -0.92 7.37
CA ARG A 10 4.11 -2.11 6.52
C ARG A 10 2.64 -2.54 6.34
N ALA A 11 2.22 -2.72 5.11
CA ALA A 11 0.86 -3.13 4.75
C ALA A 11 0.88 -4.31 3.78
N GLY A 12 1.25 -5.47 4.31
CA GLY A 12 1.38 -6.70 3.54
C GLY A 12 2.73 -6.84 2.85
N ALA A 13 2.88 -7.94 2.14
CA ALA A 13 4.07 -8.26 1.37
C ALA A 13 3.74 -9.18 0.19
N CYS A 14 4.50 -9.09 -0.87
CA CYS A 14 4.49 -10.09 -1.94
C CYS A 14 5.78 -10.92 -1.91
N TYR A 15 5.72 -12.06 -2.58
CA TYR A 15 6.82 -13.01 -2.65
C TYR A 15 7.11 -13.35 -4.11
N HIS A 16 8.37 -13.24 -4.52
CA HIS A 16 8.84 -13.68 -5.84
C HIS A 16 10.32 -14.04 -5.75
N PRO A 17 10.88 -14.71 -6.79
CA PRO A 17 12.29 -15.11 -6.76
C PRO A 17 13.22 -13.93 -6.51
N ALA A 18 14.16 -14.09 -5.60
CA ALA A 18 15.11 -13.03 -5.22
C ALA A 18 15.94 -12.53 -6.40
N GLY A 19 16.17 -13.37 -7.42
CA GLY A 19 16.88 -12.99 -8.65
C GLY A 19 16.19 -11.90 -9.46
N MET A 20 14.88 -11.68 -9.27
CA MET A 20 14.16 -10.60 -9.94
C MET A 20 14.51 -9.21 -9.35
N ALA A 21 14.94 -9.16 -8.10
CA ALA A 21 15.30 -7.92 -7.43
C ALA A 21 16.82 -7.73 -7.30
N ARG A 22 17.57 -8.83 -7.24
CA ARG A 22 19.02 -8.80 -7.04
C ARG A 22 19.70 -9.82 -7.96
N SER A 23 20.56 -9.36 -8.82
CA SER A 23 21.37 -10.21 -9.69
C SER A 23 22.18 -11.22 -8.87
N GLY A 24 22.12 -12.49 -9.26
CA GLY A 24 22.83 -13.58 -8.59
C GLY A 24 22.17 -14.15 -7.35
N ALA A 25 21.00 -13.63 -6.90
CA ALA A 25 20.30 -14.12 -5.70
C ALA A 25 19.50 -15.41 -5.94
N GLY A 26 19.36 -15.87 -7.20
CA GLY A 26 18.74 -17.16 -7.54
C GLY A 26 17.20 -17.14 -7.51
N LEU A 27 16.63 -18.36 -7.45
CA LEU A 27 15.19 -18.59 -7.50
C LEU A 27 14.52 -18.73 -6.13
N CYS A 28 15.27 -18.59 -5.03
CA CYS A 28 14.70 -18.66 -3.69
C CYS A 28 13.66 -17.54 -3.50
N PRO A 29 12.46 -17.84 -2.95
CA PRO A 29 11.46 -16.83 -2.67
C PRO A 29 12.01 -15.77 -1.71
N ALA A 30 11.81 -14.49 -2.06
CA ALA A 30 12.13 -13.36 -1.22
C ALA A 30 10.89 -12.57 -0.90
N GLU A 31 10.84 -12.00 0.29
CA GLU A 31 9.76 -11.16 0.76
C GLU A 31 9.99 -9.70 0.33
N PHE A 32 8.98 -9.11 -0.28
CA PHE A 32 8.97 -7.71 -0.68
C PHE A 32 7.82 -7.01 0.06
N PRO A 33 8.11 -6.35 1.21
CA PRO A 33 7.08 -5.67 1.97
C PRO A 33 6.53 -4.45 1.22
N ALA A 34 5.22 -4.24 1.31
CA ALA A 34 4.59 -3.02 0.86
C ALA A 34 4.72 -1.96 1.95
N LEU A 35 5.50 -0.93 1.70
CA LEU A 35 5.73 0.16 2.63
C LEU A 35 4.88 1.36 2.27
N VAL A 36 4.31 1.99 3.29
CA VAL A 36 3.44 3.15 3.17
C VAL A 36 3.97 4.25 4.07
N GLY A 37 4.04 5.48 3.53
CA GLY A 37 4.36 6.65 4.32
C GLY A 37 3.09 7.27 4.90
N LEU A 38 2.97 7.36 6.22
CA LEU A 38 1.97 8.19 6.88
C LEU A 38 2.63 9.51 7.30
N ILE A 39 2.17 10.59 6.72
CA ILE A 39 2.66 11.94 6.99
C ILE A 39 1.60 12.67 7.80
N LEU A 40 1.96 13.10 9.01
CA LEU A 40 1.11 13.94 9.84
C LEU A 40 1.56 15.39 9.67
N HIS A 41 0.77 16.15 8.93
CA HIS A 41 1.06 17.55 8.63
C HIS A 41 0.30 18.45 9.61
N PRO A 42 0.94 19.47 10.18
CA PRO A 42 0.33 20.31 11.24
C PRO A 42 -0.93 21.06 10.80
N THR A 43 -1.06 21.41 9.52
CA THR A 43 -2.21 22.13 8.97
C THR A 43 -3.05 21.30 7.99
N GLU A 44 -2.40 20.45 7.19
CA GLU A 44 -3.10 19.66 6.16
C GLU A 44 -3.65 18.33 6.67
N GLY A 45 -3.26 17.92 7.87
CA GLY A 45 -3.74 16.68 8.48
C GLY A 45 -2.97 15.44 8.00
N ALA A 46 -3.64 14.30 7.98
CA ALA A 46 -3.03 13.02 7.62
C ALA A 46 -2.97 12.84 6.10
N ILE A 47 -1.78 12.51 5.61
CA ILE A 47 -1.49 12.27 4.18
C ILE A 47 -0.82 10.90 4.08
N LEU A 48 -1.26 10.08 3.14
CA LEU A 48 -0.61 8.81 2.83
C LEU A 48 0.22 8.93 1.55
N PHE A 49 1.37 8.29 1.57
CA PHE A 49 2.17 8.01 0.37
C PHE A 49 2.05 6.51 0.08
N ASP A 50 1.29 6.16 -0.96
CA ASP A 50 0.80 4.82 -1.29
C ASP A 50 -0.16 4.26 -0.23
N THR A 51 -0.77 3.10 -0.49
CA THR A 51 -1.77 2.50 0.41
C THR A 51 -1.42 1.09 0.89
N GLY A 52 -0.44 0.44 0.26
CA GLY A 52 -0.12 -0.94 0.55
C GLY A 52 -1.22 -1.91 0.10
N TYR A 53 -1.11 -3.15 0.53
CA TYR A 53 -2.15 -4.15 0.31
C TYR A 53 -3.32 -3.95 1.27
N ASP A 54 -4.48 -4.41 0.82
CA ASP A 54 -5.75 -4.30 1.53
C ASP A 54 -6.57 -5.57 1.22
N PRO A 55 -7.49 -5.99 2.10
CA PRO A 55 -8.38 -7.12 1.80
C PRO A 55 -9.09 -7.05 0.46
N ALA A 56 -9.39 -5.85 -0.04
CA ALA A 56 -9.98 -5.66 -1.37
C ALA A 56 -9.12 -6.19 -2.51
N PHE A 57 -7.79 -6.25 -2.34
CA PHE A 57 -6.89 -6.84 -3.34
C PHE A 57 -7.27 -8.30 -3.62
N PHE A 58 -7.54 -9.07 -2.58
CA PHE A 58 -7.90 -10.49 -2.72
C PHE A 58 -9.25 -10.69 -3.38
N THR A 59 -10.20 -9.80 -3.12
CA THR A 59 -11.51 -9.81 -3.78
C THR A 59 -11.38 -9.46 -5.26
N ALA A 60 -10.64 -8.39 -5.58
CA ALA A 60 -10.44 -7.93 -6.95
C ALA A 60 -9.66 -8.93 -7.80
N THR A 61 -8.74 -9.69 -7.20
CA THR A 61 -7.91 -10.68 -7.89
C THR A 61 -8.44 -12.11 -7.78
N HIS A 62 -9.65 -12.32 -7.26
CA HIS A 62 -10.27 -13.64 -7.17
C HIS A 62 -10.68 -14.20 -8.54
N PRO A 63 -11.27 -13.41 -9.48
CA PRO A 63 -11.59 -13.89 -10.81
C PRO A 63 -10.36 -14.20 -11.67
N MET A 64 -10.55 -14.94 -12.74
CA MET A 64 -9.56 -15.11 -13.80
C MET A 64 -9.67 -13.93 -14.80
N PRO A 65 -8.55 -13.43 -15.37
CA PRO A 65 -7.18 -13.94 -15.27
C PRO A 65 -6.36 -13.38 -14.08
N GLU A 66 -6.92 -12.47 -13.28
CA GLU A 66 -6.22 -11.79 -12.17
C GLU A 66 -5.69 -12.78 -11.13
N ARG A 67 -6.35 -13.90 -10.95
CA ARG A 67 -5.92 -14.99 -10.06
C ARG A 67 -4.54 -15.54 -10.44
N LEU A 68 -4.22 -15.60 -11.73
CA LEU A 68 -2.91 -16.05 -12.20
C LEU A 68 -1.76 -15.17 -11.67
N TYR A 69 -1.99 -13.88 -11.57
CA TYR A 69 -1.01 -12.95 -10.99
C TYR A 69 -0.65 -13.36 -9.55
N ARG A 70 -1.67 -13.72 -8.74
CA ARG A 70 -1.46 -14.16 -7.35
C ARG A 70 -0.70 -15.48 -7.23
N TRP A 71 -0.81 -16.35 -8.22
CA TRP A 71 -0.07 -17.62 -8.24
C TRP A 71 1.42 -17.39 -8.54
N VAL A 72 1.72 -16.44 -9.41
CA VAL A 72 3.10 -16.08 -9.77
C VAL A 72 3.75 -15.21 -8.70
N THR A 73 2.98 -14.30 -8.13
CA THR A 73 3.44 -13.36 -7.08
C THR A 73 2.50 -13.46 -5.87
N PRO A 74 2.69 -14.46 -4.99
CA PRO A 74 1.84 -14.60 -3.81
C PRO A 74 1.91 -13.37 -2.92
N VAL A 75 0.76 -12.93 -2.41
CA VAL A 75 0.62 -11.80 -1.51
C VAL A 75 0.13 -12.28 -0.16
N LYS A 76 0.75 -11.81 0.91
CA LYS A 76 0.33 -12.04 2.29
C LYS A 76 0.01 -10.75 2.99
N LEU A 77 -1.17 -10.69 3.57
CA LEU A 77 -1.65 -9.58 4.39
C LEU A 77 -2.20 -10.17 5.69
N LYS A 78 -1.57 -9.86 6.80
CA LYS A 78 -2.01 -10.32 8.12
C LYS A 78 -3.22 -9.51 8.59
N HIS A 79 -3.99 -10.09 9.51
CA HIS A 79 -5.09 -9.37 10.14
C HIS A 79 -4.55 -8.10 10.83
N GLY A 80 -5.20 -6.96 10.57
CA GLY A 80 -4.80 -5.67 11.12
C GLY A 80 -3.58 -5.02 10.46
N GLU A 81 -3.01 -5.61 9.40
CA GLU A 81 -1.84 -5.07 8.71
C GLU A 81 -2.22 -4.03 7.62
N ALA A 82 -3.46 -4.01 7.14
CA ALA A 82 -3.92 -2.97 6.24
C ALA A 82 -3.78 -1.58 6.88
N VAL A 83 -3.42 -0.56 6.08
CA VAL A 83 -3.20 0.80 6.62
C VAL A 83 -4.43 1.31 7.36
N SER A 84 -5.63 1.11 6.82
CA SER A 84 -6.88 1.51 7.46
C SER A 84 -7.04 0.97 8.89
N ALA A 85 -6.56 -0.27 9.14
CA ALA A 85 -6.58 -0.88 10.46
C ALA A 85 -5.47 -0.34 11.39
N GLN A 86 -4.37 0.16 10.83
CA GLN A 86 -3.24 0.67 11.61
C GLN A 86 -3.42 2.12 12.07
N LEU A 87 -4.29 2.88 11.44
CA LEU A 87 -4.48 4.32 11.73
C LEU A 87 -4.89 4.59 13.18
N GLY A 88 -5.61 3.65 13.81
CA GLY A 88 -6.03 3.78 15.21
C GLY A 88 -4.88 3.96 16.20
N ARG A 89 -3.67 3.45 15.88
CA ARG A 89 -2.46 3.65 16.71
C ARG A 89 -2.02 5.11 16.77
N PHE A 90 -2.46 5.91 15.81
CA PHE A 90 -2.16 7.35 15.69
C PHE A 90 -3.37 8.22 16.08
N GLY A 91 -4.44 7.61 16.63
CA GLY A 91 -5.67 8.32 16.96
C GLY A 91 -6.46 8.76 15.71
N LEU A 92 -6.25 8.11 14.57
CA LEU A 92 -6.86 8.45 13.30
C LEU A 92 -7.87 7.40 12.86
N LYS A 93 -8.84 7.84 12.07
CA LYS A 93 -9.78 7.01 11.32
C LYS A 93 -9.49 7.13 9.82
N PRO A 94 -9.97 6.18 8.99
CA PRO A 94 -9.83 6.29 7.53
C PRO A 94 -10.36 7.62 6.95
N GLU A 95 -11.42 8.15 7.54
CA GLU A 95 -12.04 9.43 7.13
C GLU A 95 -11.17 10.65 7.43
N ASP A 96 -10.18 10.51 8.32
CA ASP A 96 -9.26 11.60 8.68
C ASP A 96 -8.13 11.77 7.65
N VAL A 97 -7.94 10.79 6.77
CA VAL A 97 -6.94 10.89 5.69
C VAL A 97 -7.41 11.88 4.65
N ARG A 98 -6.67 12.97 4.49
CA ARG A 98 -7.01 14.09 3.60
C ARG A 98 -6.51 13.92 2.18
N ALA A 99 -5.41 13.21 2.01
CA ALA A 99 -4.79 12.99 0.71
C ALA A 99 -4.07 11.65 0.66
N VAL A 100 -4.03 11.07 -0.53
CA VAL A 100 -3.19 9.92 -0.86
C VAL A 100 -2.36 10.30 -2.08
N VAL A 101 -1.06 10.22 -1.97
CA VAL A 101 -0.12 10.40 -3.08
C VAL A 101 0.26 9.00 -3.57
N VAL A 102 -0.07 8.70 -4.83
CA VAL A 102 0.21 7.41 -5.44
C VAL A 102 1.48 7.50 -6.28
N SER A 103 2.48 6.68 -5.94
CA SER A 103 3.74 6.64 -6.67
C SER A 103 3.57 6.00 -8.05
N HIS A 104 2.85 4.88 -8.13
CA HIS A 104 2.50 4.19 -9.37
C HIS A 104 1.34 3.21 -9.12
N PHE A 105 0.73 2.68 -10.19
CA PHE A 105 -0.51 1.89 -10.13
C PHE A 105 -0.29 0.37 -10.05
N HIS A 106 0.62 -0.10 -9.20
CA HIS A 106 0.71 -1.51 -8.85
C HIS A 106 -0.15 -1.81 -7.62
N GLY A 107 -0.56 -3.08 -7.46
CA GLY A 107 -1.48 -3.49 -6.41
C GLY A 107 -1.03 -3.15 -4.99
N ASP A 108 0.27 -3.24 -4.71
CA ASP A 108 0.87 -2.90 -3.43
C ASP A 108 0.91 -1.38 -3.12
N HIS A 109 0.47 -0.55 -4.06
CA HIS A 109 0.43 0.90 -3.90
C HIS A 109 -1.00 1.46 -3.92
N VAL A 110 -1.96 0.78 -4.55
CA VAL A 110 -3.31 1.31 -4.78
C VAL A 110 -4.45 0.47 -4.20
N ALA A 111 -4.17 -0.74 -3.74
CA ALA A 111 -5.22 -1.65 -3.30
C ALA A 111 -6.10 -1.08 -2.17
N GLY A 112 -5.55 -0.23 -1.32
CA GLY A 112 -6.27 0.37 -0.19
C GLY A 112 -6.96 1.70 -0.47
N LEU A 113 -6.92 2.23 -1.70
CA LEU A 113 -7.49 3.55 -2.01
C LEU A 113 -8.95 3.71 -1.60
N HIS A 114 -9.76 2.68 -1.79
CA HIS A 114 -11.19 2.69 -1.45
C HIS A 114 -11.47 2.87 0.05
N ALA A 115 -10.49 2.57 0.91
CA ALA A 115 -10.64 2.68 2.35
C ALA A 115 -10.63 4.14 2.85
N PHE A 116 -10.26 5.11 2.01
CA PHE A 116 -10.09 6.51 2.39
C PHE A 116 -11.06 7.42 1.62
N PRO A 117 -12.35 7.44 2.01
CA PRO A 117 -13.43 8.04 1.21
C PRO A 117 -13.34 9.55 1.07
N ARG A 118 -12.63 10.23 1.97
CA ARG A 118 -12.47 11.70 1.97
C ARG A 118 -11.14 12.16 1.40
N ALA A 119 -10.25 11.24 1.08
CA ALA A 119 -8.93 11.58 0.58
C ALA A 119 -8.98 12.07 -0.88
N ARG A 120 -8.26 13.15 -1.16
CA ARG A 120 -7.93 13.52 -2.54
C ARG A 120 -6.77 12.66 -3.02
N ILE A 121 -6.89 12.14 -4.23
CA ILE A 121 -5.88 11.26 -4.82
C ILE A 121 -4.98 12.10 -5.73
N PHE A 122 -3.68 12.05 -5.46
CA PHE A 122 -2.65 12.69 -6.27
C PHE A 122 -1.81 11.59 -6.93
N CYS A 123 -1.67 11.64 -8.23
CA CYS A 123 -0.86 10.69 -8.98
C CYS A 123 -0.17 11.36 -10.16
N SER A 124 0.86 10.70 -10.68
CA SER A 124 1.51 11.17 -11.89
C SER A 124 0.57 11.07 -13.09
N ARG A 125 0.59 12.09 -13.93
CA ARG A 125 -0.12 12.09 -15.21
C ARG A 125 0.22 10.89 -16.09
N PHE A 126 1.45 10.40 -16.02
CA PHE A 126 1.90 9.22 -16.78
C PHE A 126 1.50 7.90 -16.14
N GLY A 127 1.24 7.89 -14.84
CA GLY A 127 0.78 6.69 -14.14
C GLY A 127 -0.72 6.41 -14.31
N ALA A 128 -1.50 7.40 -14.73
CA ALA A 128 -2.95 7.27 -14.94
C ALA A 128 -3.34 6.89 -16.39
N ALA A 129 -2.36 6.73 -17.25
CA ALA A 129 -2.57 6.38 -18.66
C ALA A 129 -2.67 4.87 -18.88
#